data_e87cd8d64ff249125e599bc3ef0c480f
#
_entry.id   e87cd8d64ff249125e599bc3ef0c480f
#
_cell.length_a   1.000
_cell.length_b   1.000
_cell.length_c   1.000
_cell.angle_alpha   90.00
_cell.angle_beta   90.00
_cell.angle_gamma   90.00
#
_symmetry.space_group_name_H-M   'P 1'
#
loop_
_entity.id
_entity.type
_entity.pdbx_description
1 polymer ?
#
loop_
_entity_poly.entity_id
_entity_poly.type
_entity_poly.pdbx_seq_one_letter_code
_entity_poly.pdbx_strand_id
1 'polypeptide(L)'
;HRWQALPALTLQPATADRLEAAMPGRVSGLDRHEWIRHGRCYGLEPEAYFRIALGLLDQLNRSPVRTVFVEHIDAPLSIAAVRAAFERSFGAGAGQAVSLRCTAVAQRRLVSELRIRLTAPVTDSSPLATVLDRSGSDQGDCEVGFVDRVGSEGTLRP
;
A
#
# COMPACT_ATOMS: atom_id res chain seq x y z
N HIS A 1 0.36 20.46 3.26
CA HIS A 1 1.67 20.01 3.71
C HIS A 1 2.72 20.41 2.68
N ARG A 2 3.85 21.02 3.13
CA ARG A 2 4.93 21.48 2.23
C ARG A 2 5.96 20.38 1.97
N TRP A 3 5.53 19.19 1.53
CA TRP A 3 6.47 18.11 1.22
C TRP A 3 7.41 18.45 0.05
N GLN A 4 6.97 19.33 -0.85
CA GLN A 4 7.81 19.84 -1.93
C GLN A 4 9.05 20.62 -1.45
N ALA A 5 9.01 21.16 -0.21
CA ALA A 5 10.17 21.82 0.40
C ALA A 5 11.21 20.82 0.95
N LEU A 6 10.90 19.53 1.01
CA LEU A 6 11.86 18.50 1.41
C LEU A 6 12.90 18.28 0.30
N PRO A 7 14.13 17.83 0.65
CA PRO A 7 15.16 17.54 -0.34
C PRO A 7 14.68 16.60 -1.44
N ALA A 8 15.00 16.90 -2.69
CA ALA A 8 14.69 16.03 -3.81
C ALA A 8 15.46 14.70 -3.67
N LEU A 9 14.81 13.61 -4.10
CA LEU A 9 15.44 12.29 -4.10
C LEU A 9 16.18 12.06 -5.42
N THR A 10 17.36 11.47 -5.32
CA THR A 10 18.09 10.99 -6.48
C THR A 10 17.70 9.55 -6.76
N LEU A 11 16.91 9.35 -7.83
CA LEU A 11 16.46 8.05 -8.29
C LEU A 11 16.94 7.83 -9.72
N GLN A 12 17.15 6.57 -10.10
CA GLN A 12 17.38 6.21 -11.50
C GLN A 12 16.11 6.53 -12.32
N PRO A 13 16.23 6.95 -13.59
CA PRO A 13 15.07 7.32 -14.42
C PRO A 13 13.98 6.26 -14.43
N ALA A 14 14.33 4.99 -14.62
CA ALA A 14 13.36 3.89 -14.64
C ALA A 14 12.60 3.72 -13.29
N THR A 15 13.27 3.93 -12.16
CA THR A 15 12.63 3.90 -10.84
C THR A 15 11.73 5.11 -10.65
N ALA A 16 12.18 6.29 -11.07
CA ALA A 16 11.41 7.53 -10.99
C ALA A 16 10.10 7.44 -11.79
N ASP A 17 10.17 6.95 -13.04
CA ASP A 17 9.00 6.78 -13.91
C ASP A 17 8.00 5.78 -13.35
N ARG A 18 8.48 4.64 -12.85
CA ARG A 18 7.62 3.63 -12.21
C ARG A 18 6.98 4.16 -10.93
N LEU A 19 7.74 4.91 -10.14
CA LEU A 19 7.23 5.50 -8.90
C LEU A 19 6.16 6.57 -9.19
N GLU A 20 6.33 7.37 -10.24
CA GLU A 20 5.34 8.35 -10.65
C GLU A 20 4.02 7.69 -11.07
N ALA A 21 4.10 6.59 -11.82
CA ALA A 21 2.92 5.81 -12.21
C ALA A 21 2.21 5.15 -11.01
N ALA A 22 2.98 4.67 -10.02
CA ALA A 22 2.44 3.97 -8.84
C ALA A 22 1.98 4.92 -7.72
N MET A 23 2.53 6.14 -7.65
CA MET A 23 2.31 7.13 -6.59
C MET A 23 1.97 8.49 -7.19
N PRO A 24 0.72 8.73 -7.61
CA PRO A 24 0.32 10.04 -8.20
C PRO A 24 0.60 11.24 -7.27
N GLY A 25 0.59 11.02 -5.94
CA GLY A 25 0.96 12.05 -4.96
C GLY A 25 2.42 12.52 -5.00
N ARG A 26 3.28 11.90 -5.82
CA ARG A 26 4.68 12.30 -6.01
C ARG A 26 4.82 13.74 -6.48
N VAL A 27 3.88 14.25 -7.29
CA VAL A 27 3.84 15.65 -7.73
C VAL A 27 3.77 16.64 -6.56
N SER A 28 3.25 16.24 -5.41
CA SER A 28 3.22 17.04 -4.16
C SER A 28 4.39 16.76 -3.22
N GLY A 29 5.36 15.90 -3.61
CA GLY A 29 6.52 15.53 -2.82
C GLY A 29 6.25 14.40 -1.80
N LEU A 30 5.20 13.59 -2.02
CA LEU A 30 4.87 12.46 -1.15
C LEU A 30 6.03 11.46 -1.04
N ASP A 31 6.74 11.19 -2.13
CA ASP A 31 7.93 10.34 -2.17
C ASP A 31 9.02 10.81 -1.19
N ARG A 32 9.25 12.12 -1.10
CA ARG A 32 10.22 12.72 -0.16
C ARG A 32 9.77 12.53 1.28
N HIS A 33 8.46 12.70 1.53
CA HIS A 33 7.88 12.48 2.85
C HIS A 33 8.03 11.02 3.27
N GLU A 34 7.65 10.07 2.41
CA GLU A 34 7.75 8.64 2.67
C GLU A 34 9.19 8.20 2.96
N TRP A 35 10.15 8.69 2.17
CA TRP A 35 11.56 8.44 2.44
C TRP A 35 12.01 8.96 3.81
N ILE A 36 11.70 10.21 4.13
CA ILE A 36 12.17 10.84 5.37
C ILE A 36 11.52 10.22 6.61
N ARG A 37 10.23 9.86 6.52
CA ARG A 37 9.48 9.32 7.66
C ARG A 37 9.73 7.83 7.89
N HIS A 38 9.91 7.08 6.82
CA HIS A 38 9.90 5.62 6.85
C HIS A 38 11.18 5.01 6.26
N GLY A 39 11.63 5.48 5.10
CA GLY A 39 12.74 4.87 4.38
C GLY A 39 14.09 4.99 5.09
N ARG A 40 14.39 6.13 5.69
CA ARG A 40 15.67 6.38 6.37
C ARG A 40 15.98 5.41 7.50
N CYS A 41 14.96 4.93 8.19
CA CYS A 41 15.13 3.96 9.27
C CYS A 41 15.43 2.54 8.76
N TYR A 42 15.25 2.29 7.48
CA TYR A 42 15.48 0.97 6.87
C TYR A 42 16.97 0.70 6.57
N GLY A 43 17.83 1.71 6.64
CA GLY A 43 19.28 1.58 6.43
C GLY A 43 19.69 1.40 4.97
N LEU A 44 18.80 1.74 4.03
CA LEU A 44 19.06 1.72 2.59
C LEU A 44 19.11 3.13 2.02
N GLU A 45 19.58 3.25 0.77
CA GLU A 45 19.46 4.48 -0.02
C GLU A 45 18.05 4.60 -0.64
N PRO A 46 17.58 5.83 -1.01
CA PRO A 46 16.26 6.04 -1.58
C PRO A 46 15.95 5.13 -2.79
N GLU A 47 16.91 4.96 -3.68
CA GLU A 47 16.78 4.11 -4.87
C GLU A 47 16.43 2.66 -4.50
N ALA A 48 17.18 2.06 -3.57
CA ALA A 48 16.94 0.68 -3.13
C ALA A 48 15.59 0.55 -2.40
N TYR A 49 15.26 1.51 -1.54
CA TYR A 49 13.99 1.54 -0.81
C TYR A 49 12.78 1.53 -1.77
N PHE A 50 12.76 2.42 -2.76
CA PHE A 50 11.65 2.49 -3.71
C PHE A 50 11.62 1.33 -4.70
N ARG A 51 12.77 0.79 -5.11
CA ARG A 51 12.80 -0.45 -5.91
C ARG A 51 12.16 -1.63 -5.19
N ILE A 52 12.47 -1.80 -3.91
CA ILE A 52 11.85 -2.83 -3.07
C ILE A 52 10.34 -2.60 -2.99
N ALA A 53 9.90 -1.40 -2.64
CA ALA A 53 8.47 -1.08 -2.54
C ALA A 53 7.71 -1.34 -3.85
N LEU A 54 8.25 -0.91 -4.98
CA LEU A 54 7.69 -1.14 -6.31
C LEU A 54 7.66 -2.63 -6.69
N GLY A 55 8.70 -3.39 -6.33
CA GLY A 55 8.75 -4.82 -6.58
C GLY A 55 7.71 -5.60 -5.79
N LEU A 56 7.48 -5.24 -4.53
CA LEU A 56 6.42 -5.84 -3.70
C LEU A 56 5.02 -5.43 -4.20
N LEU A 57 4.84 -4.17 -4.59
CA LEU A 57 3.58 -3.69 -5.18
C LEU A 57 3.24 -4.41 -6.48
N ASP A 58 4.21 -4.67 -7.34
CA ASP A 58 4.02 -5.44 -8.57
C ASP A 58 3.56 -6.88 -8.30
N GLN A 59 4.12 -7.52 -7.28
CA GLN A 59 3.70 -8.86 -6.88
C GLN A 59 2.25 -8.86 -6.36
N LEU A 60 1.90 -7.86 -5.54
CA LEU A 60 0.55 -7.67 -5.04
C LEU A 60 -0.44 -7.43 -6.19
N ASN A 61 -0.12 -6.53 -7.12
CA ASN A 61 -0.97 -6.18 -8.25
C ASN A 61 -1.18 -7.32 -9.26
N ARG A 62 -0.25 -8.29 -9.32
CA ARG A 62 -0.40 -9.50 -10.14
C ARG A 62 -1.14 -10.63 -9.44
N SER A 63 -1.50 -10.44 -8.18
CA SER A 63 -2.19 -11.46 -7.37
C SER A 63 -3.71 -11.28 -7.39
N PRO A 64 -4.49 -12.30 -7.00
CA PRO A 64 -5.93 -12.19 -6.77
C PRO A 64 -6.35 -11.10 -5.78
N VAL A 65 -5.46 -10.58 -4.96
CA VAL A 65 -5.75 -9.46 -4.04
C VAL A 65 -6.23 -8.23 -4.82
N ARG A 66 -5.55 -7.88 -5.93
CA ARG A 66 -5.99 -6.76 -6.78
C ARG A 66 -7.42 -6.94 -7.28
N THR A 67 -7.77 -8.15 -7.71
CA THR A 67 -9.12 -8.47 -8.21
C THR A 67 -10.19 -8.18 -7.16
N VAL A 68 -9.94 -8.58 -5.90
CA VAL A 68 -10.88 -8.30 -4.80
C VAL A 68 -11.15 -6.81 -4.64
N PHE A 69 -10.13 -5.95 -4.72
CA PHE A 69 -10.36 -4.51 -4.65
C PHE A 69 -11.11 -3.97 -5.87
N VAL A 70 -10.77 -4.43 -7.08
CA VAL A 70 -11.42 -3.99 -8.33
C VAL A 70 -12.91 -4.37 -8.34
N GLU A 71 -13.26 -5.57 -7.89
CA GLU A 71 -14.64 -6.04 -7.83
C GLU A 71 -15.50 -5.32 -6.77
N HIS A 72 -14.85 -4.64 -5.82
CA HIS A 72 -15.54 -3.88 -4.76
C HIS A 72 -15.48 -2.36 -4.98
N ILE A 73 -15.08 -1.88 -6.17
CA ILE A 73 -15.16 -0.45 -6.46
C ILE A 73 -16.62 0.01 -6.32
N ASP A 74 -16.84 1.12 -5.60
CA ASP A 74 -18.14 1.66 -5.20
C ASP A 74 -18.98 0.70 -4.30
N ALA A 75 -18.35 -0.29 -3.70
CA ALA A 75 -19.01 -1.29 -2.86
C ALA A 75 -18.25 -1.52 -1.53
N PRO A 76 -18.92 -2.09 -0.50
CA PRO A 76 -18.27 -2.42 0.75
C PRO A 76 -17.32 -3.61 0.58
N LEU A 77 -16.11 -3.49 1.12
CA LEU A 77 -15.09 -4.54 1.19
C LEU A 77 -14.78 -4.85 2.65
N SER A 78 -14.85 -6.12 3.02
CA SER A 78 -14.48 -6.58 4.36
C SER A 78 -13.00 -6.98 4.44
N ILE A 79 -12.38 -6.78 5.61
CA ILE A 79 -11.04 -7.30 5.89
C ILE A 79 -10.99 -8.84 5.76
N ALA A 80 -12.07 -9.54 6.04
CA ALA A 80 -12.15 -11.00 5.89
C ALA A 80 -11.98 -11.42 4.42
N ALA A 81 -12.60 -10.69 3.47
CA ALA A 81 -12.43 -10.94 2.04
C ALA A 81 -10.98 -10.68 1.58
N VAL A 82 -10.36 -9.60 2.07
CA VAL A 82 -8.95 -9.28 1.79
C VAL A 82 -8.03 -10.36 2.34
N ARG A 83 -8.21 -10.77 3.60
CA ARG A 83 -7.43 -11.84 4.23
C ARG A 83 -7.53 -13.16 3.46
N ALA A 84 -8.74 -13.54 3.06
CA ALA A 84 -8.95 -14.73 2.25
C ALA A 84 -8.22 -14.66 0.89
N ALA A 85 -8.16 -13.46 0.27
CA ALA A 85 -7.39 -13.26 -0.95
C ALA A 85 -5.87 -13.41 -0.72
N PHE A 86 -5.35 -12.90 0.40
CA PHE A 86 -3.95 -13.11 0.79
C PHE A 86 -3.62 -14.58 1.03
N GLU A 87 -4.48 -15.32 1.72
CA GLU A 87 -4.33 -16.78 1.93
C GLU A 87 -4.23 -17.52 0.59
N ARG A 88 -5.13 -17.22 -0.36
CA ARG A 88 -5.11 -17.85 -1.69
C ARG A 88 -3.87 -17.46 -2.51
N SER A 89 -3.37 -16.24 -2.35
CA SER A 89 -2.26 -15.70 -3.15
C SER A 89 -0.89 -16.09 -2.62
N PHE A 90 -0.75 -16.11 -1.30
CA PHE A 90 0.57 -16.16 -0.63
C PHE A 90 0.69 -17.27 0.40
N GLY A 91 -0.32 -18.15 0.50
CA GLY A 91 -0.31 -19.33 1.34
C GLY A 91 -0.84 -19.11 2.76
N ALA A 92 -0.91 -20.21 3.51
CA ALA A 92 -1.50 -20.27 4.84
C ALA A 92 -0.88 -19.24 5.81
N GLY A 93 -1.74 -18.56 6.56
CA GLY A 93 -1.36 -17.50 7.51
C GLY A 93 -1.06 -16.14 6.87
N ALA A 94 -1.06 -16.01 5.53
CA ALA A 94 -0.77 -14.74 4.87
C ALA A 94 -1.81 -13.64 5.22
N GLY A 95 -3.05 -14.03 5.47
CA GLY A 95 -4.11 -13.12 5.90
C GLY A 95 -3.87 -12.47 7.26
N GLN A 96 -3.01 -13.07 8.11
CA GLN A 96 -2.64 -12.48 9.40
C GLN A 96 -1.73 -11.25 9.25
N ALA A 97 -1.03 -11.14 8.12
CA ALA A 97 -0.11 -10.03 7.86
C ALA A 97 -0.83 -8.74 7.47
N VAL A 98 -2.14 -8.73 7.28
CA VAL A 98 -2.83 -7.59 6.70
C VAL A 98 -3.92 -7.01 7.58
N SER A 99 -4.05 -5.69 7.50
CA SER A 99 -5.12 -4.91 8.13
C SER A 99 -5.60 -3.79 7.20
N LEU A 100 -6.84 -3.35 7.41
CA LEU A 100 -7.39 -2.19 6.73
C LEU A 100 -7.45 -0.99 7.66
N ARG A 101 -7.24 0.19 7.10
CA ARG A 101 -7.57 1.47 7.70
C ARG A 101 -8.67 2.15 6.90
N CYS A 102 -9.58 2.80 7.61
CA CYS A 102 -10.66 3.54 6.98
C CYS A 102 -10.70 4.98 7.47
N THR A 103 -11.02 5.87 6.57
CA THR A 103 -11.31 7.28 6.88
C THR A 103 -12.81 7.53 6.77
N ALA A 104 -13.37 8.25 7.75
CA ALA A 104 -14.75 8.67 7.69
C ALA A 104 -14.89 9.84 6.69
N VAL A 105 -15.78 9.68 5.71
CA VAL A 105 -16.12 10.72 4.73
C VAL A 105 -17.64 10.78 4.64
N ALA A 106 -18.21 11.90 5.08
CA ALA A 106 -19.66 12.04 5.25
C ALA A 106 -20.22 10.90 6.13
N GLN A 107 -21.14 10.10 5.59
CA GLN A 107 -21.77 8.97 6.32
C GLN A 107 -21.15 7.61 5.99
N ARG A 108 -19.99 7.59 5.31
CA ARG A 108 -19.32 6.34 4.89
C ARG A 108 -17.94 6.24 5.50
N ARG A 109 -17.47 5.00 5.65
CA ARG A 109 -16.07 4.71 5.92
C ARG A 109 -15.42 4.25 4.62
N LEU A 110 -14.45 5.02 4.12
CA LEU A 110 -13.70 4.67 2.92
C LEU A 110 -12.43 3.92 3.32
N VAL A 111 -12.10 2.85 2.61
CA VAL A 111 -10.81 2.18 2.76
C VAL A 111 -9.71 3.16 2.32
N SER A 112 -8.91 3.62 3.27
CA SER A 112 -7.82 4.57 3.01
C SER A 112 -6.47 3.90 2.88
N GLU A 113 -6.25 2.77 3.57
CA GLU A 113 -4.98 2.04 3.51
C GLU A 113 -5.21 0.53 3.60
N LEU A 114 -4.45 -0.22 2.82
CA LEU A 114 -4.14 -1.62 3.07
C LEU A 114 -2.74 -1.69 3.70
N ARG A 115 -2.64 -2.07 4.95
CA ARG A 115 -1.37 -2.27 5.63
C ARG A 115 -0.95 -3.71 5.53
N ILE A 116 0.30 -3.92 5.14
CA ILE A 116 0.91 -5.23 4.98
C ILE A 116 2.15 -5.25 5.87
N ARG A 117 2.17 -6.12 6.88
CA ARG A 117 3.32 -6.28 7.75
C ARG A 117 4.32 -7.24 7.12
N LEU A 118 5.58 -6.84 7.17
CA LEU A 118 6.69 -7.58 6.61
C LEU A 118 7.72 -7.90 7.70
N THR A 119 8.38 -9.04 7.56
CA THR A 119 9.59 -9.37 8.34
C THR A 119 10.82 -8.80 7.64
N ALA A 120 11.76 -8.28 8.41
CA ALA A 120 13.05 -7.85 7.86
C ALA A 120 14.03 -9.06 7.80
N PRO A 121 15.04 -9.03 6.94
CA PRO A 121 15.28 -8.06 5.87
C PRO A 121 14.47 -8.35 4.60
N VAL A 122 14.08 -7.29 3.88
CA VAL A 122 13.42 -7.38 2.58
C VAL A 122 14.35 -6.80 1.51
N THR A 123 14.50 -7.50 0.39
CA THR A 123 15.32 -7.08 -0.76
C THR A 123 14.43 -6.94 -2.01
N ASP A 124 14.98 -6.40 -3.09
CA ASP A 124 14.29 -6.25 -4.37
C ASP A 124 13.94 -7.59 -5.06
N SER A 125 14.59 -8.68 -4.64
CA SER A 125 14.32 -10.05 -5.10
C SER A 125 13.44 -10.87 -4.15
N SER A 126 13.03 -10.30 -3.01
CA SER A 126 12.24 -11.04 -2.02
C SER A 126 10.84 -11.37 -2.55
N PRO A 127 10.43 -12.66 -2.56
CA PRO A 127 9.04 -13.00 -2.83
C PRO A 127 8.15 -12.46 -1.70
N LEU A 128 7.04 -11.78 -2.04
CA LEU A 128 6.13 -11.24 -1.03
C LEU A 128 5.65 -12.33 -0.06
N ALA A 129 5.35 -13.53 -0.57
CA ALA A 129 4.91 -14.66 0.23
C ALA A 129 5.88 -15.04 1.37
N THR A 130 7.20 -14.84 1.18
CA THR A 130 8.21 -15.25 2.16
C THR A 130 8.51 -14.18 3.21
N VAL A 131 8.16 -12.93 2.93
CA VAL A 131 8.45 -11.80 3.83
C VAL A 131 7.23 -11.30 4.60
N LEU A 132 6.06 -11.90 4.41
CA LEU A 132 4.86 -11.56 5.18
C LEU A 132 5.03 -11.93 6.66
N ASP A 133 4.80 -10.98 7.56
CA ASP A 133 4.74 -11.23 8.99
C ASP A 133 3.37 -11.81 9.37
N ARG A 134 3.34 -13.11 9.64
CA ARG A 134 2.12 -13.88 9.94
C ARG A 134 1.79 -13.92 11.43
N SER A 135 2.43 -13.10 12.27
CA SER A 135 2.21 -13.10 13.73
C SER A 135 0.85 -12.58 14.18
N GLY A 136 0.12 -11.87 13.33
CA GLY A 136 -1.27 -11.46 13.58
C GLY A 136 -1.45 -10.32 14.60
N SER A 137 -0.44 -9.47 14.84
CA SER A 137 -0.49 -8.46 15.90
C SER A 137 -1.24 -7.17 15.56
N ASP A 138 -1.44 -6.82 14.29
CA ASP A 138 -2.17 -5.61 13.89
C ASP A 138 -3.61 -5.95 13.48
N GLN A 139 -4.59 -5.45 14.24
CA GLN A 139 -6.01 -5.66 13.95
C GLN A 139 -6.59 -4.61 12.99
N GLY A 140 -5.89 -3.50 12.75
CA GLY A 140 -6.43 -2.37 12.00
C GLY A 140 -7.56 -1.65 12.77
N ASP A 141 -8.25 -0.75 12.08
CA ASP A 141 -9.40 -0.01 12.61
C ASP A 141 -10.65 -0.14 11.73
N CYS A 142 -10.59 -0.98 10.71
CA CYS A 142 -11.60 -1.10 9.69
C CYS A 142 -11.92 -2.56 9.37
N GLU A 143 -13.07 -3.05 9.83
CA GLU A 143 -13.57 -4.37 9.47
C GLU A 143 -14.26 -4.38 8.11
N VAL A 144 -14.99 -3.29 7.79
CA VAL A 144 -15.67 -3.10 6.49
C VAL A 144 -15.55 -1.64 6.11
N GLY A 145 -15.13 -1.37 4.88
CA GLY A 145 -15.08 -0.03 4.29
C GLY A 145 -15.46 -0.06 2.82
N PHE A 146 -15.86 1.07 2.27
CA PHE A 146 -16.13 1.21 0.85
C PHE A 146 -14.82 1.45 0.09
N VAL A 147 -14.67 0.79 -1.05
CA VAL A 147 -13.57 1.06 -1.98
C VAL A 147 -14.02 2.17 -2.91
N ASP A 148 -13.31 3.29 -2.87
CA ASP A 148 -13.63 4.44 -3.71
C ASP A 148 -13.04 4.28 -5.12
N ARG A 149 -13.66 4.93 -6.08
CA ARG A 149 -13.19 4.95 -7.47
C ARG A 149 -11.96 5.85 -7.60
N VAL A 150 -10.95 5.43 -8.34
CA VAL A 150 -9.77 6.26 -8.62
C VAL A 150 -10.19 7.59 -9.25
N GLY A 151 -9.70 8.69 -8.69
CA GLY A 151 -9.99 10.04 -9.20
C GLY A 151 -11.30 10.65 -8.69
N SER A 152 -12.02 9.99 -7.77
CA SER A 152 -13.22 10.55 -7.13
C SER A 152 -12.90 11.54 -6.00
N GLU A 153 -11.64 11.87 -5.78
CA GLU A 153 -11.22 12.87 -4.80
C GLU A 153 -11.97 14.20 -5.02
N GLY A 154 -12.94 14.46 -4.17
CA GLY A 154 -13.66 15.72 -4.13
C GLY A 154 -15.04 15.78 -4.80
N THR A 155 -15.58 14.69 -5.33
CA THR A 155 -16.95 14.66 -5.87
C THR A 155 -18.01 14.11 -4.90
N LEU A 156 -17.78 14.20 -3.62
CA LEU A 156 -18.89 14.16 -2.67
C LEU A 156 -19.60 15.52 -2.73
N ARG A 157 -20.41 15.73 -3.79
CA ARG A 157 -21.41 16.77 -3.78
C ARG A 157 -22.42 16.45 -2.68
N PRO A 158 -22.88 17.50 -1.96
CA PRO A 158 -23.86 17.36 -0.88
C PRO A 158 -25.18 16.76 -1.35
#